data_ad972e5e6d7ee59129723b4a2ee9335a
#
_entry.id   ad972e5e6d7ee59129723b4a2ee9335a
#
_cell.length_a   1.000
_cell.length_b   1.000
_cell.length_c   1.000
_cell.angle_alpha   90.00
_cell.angle_beta   90.00
_cell.angle_gamma   90.00
#
_symmetry.space_group_name_H-M   'P 1'
#
loop_
_entity.id
_entity.type
_entity.pdbx_description
1 polymer ?
#
loop_
_entity_poly.entity_id
_entity_poly.type
_entity_poly.pdbx_seq_one_letter_code
_entity_poly.pdbx_strand_id
1 'polypeptide(L)'
;MAENIPLLKVNQWLSSWSNKANLTELGEPPKYFYIASMSLAQLRVLSGVHQRTKEVRKKTSKEAGFQRELDTSRTRTIARYIQYGYPVSSDPKLIVNDSNGKLIHPGWLPTPILINVLVKDDERWIGSERVKIKEQNLLSICKGDNGDDSLIIPDNFELTADLSEVEVKPIEIIDGQHRVFAIDEIENFSPDYQVPVVIFVGLSQSWQAYLFWVINVEPKRINPSLAYDLYPELRSEEWLENKEGGRIYRDHRAQELTDIMWRHPDSPWRDRIELFGNRVEGHVSNAAFIRSLASSFLKNAVNKKNLGGLFSSIVLPRGRYVVSWKRAQQAAFLIQCWNKIKICASKISEDDAAKYQRGDSTNNKKEVEGRDLPALLASPVSLLATDQGVNAIHNIFNIFCIKKWEDLDFSSWQIKEYAAAPDEFNIELALKDLEENEKIDVFLTELADSLVNLFDWRTSGALNLTEDERKQKAAYRGGSGYTLLKNDVIAHLKDSQYKSVSQVAIDLELSN
;
A
#
# COMPACT_ATOMS: atom_id res chain seq x y z
N MET A 1 21.89 -9.64 41.00
CA MET A 1 22.79 -10.55 40.25
C MET A 1 22.94 -10.00 38.85
N ALA A 2 24.19 -9.84 38.39
CA ALA A 2 24.45 -9.39 37.03
C ALA A 2 23.67 -10.26 36.04
N GLU A 3 22.96 -9.63 35.11
CA GLU A 3 22.19 -10.35 34.11
C GLU A 3 23.11 -10.73 32.94
N ASN A 4 23.11 -12.02 32.59
CA ASN A 4 23.93 -12.56 31.53
C ASN A 4 23.04 -12.87 30.31
N ILE A 5 23.29 -12.21 29.20
CA ILE A 5 22.60 -12.46 27.92
C ILE A 5 23.53 -13.27 27.02
N PRO A 6 23.18 -14.52 26.68
CA PRO A 6 23.98 -15.35 25.79
C PRO A 6 24.16 -14.71 24.40
N LEU A 7 25.37 -14.78 23.87
CA LEU A 7 25.73 -14.20 22.59
C LEU A 7 26.16 -15.26 21.58
N LEU A 8 25.54 -15.26 20.41
CA LEU A 8 26.02 -16.03 19.25
C LEU A 8 26.92 -15.17 18.38
N LYS A 9 28.21 -15.52 18.32
CA LYS A 9 29.19 -14.80 17.49
C LYS A 9 29.01 -15.15 16.00
N VAL A 10 28.91 -14.12 15.15
CA VAL A 10 28.76 -14.24 13.70
C VAL A 10 29.94 -13.58 13.00
N ASN A 11 30.74 -14.38 12.32
CA ASN A 11 31.87 -13.91 11.54
C ASN A 11 31.44 -13.61 10.10
N GLN A 12 31.42 -12.32 9.73
CA GLN A 12 31.11 -11.85 8.37
C GLN A 12 32.24 -10.97 7.85
N TRP A 13 33.37 -11.59 7.52
CA TRP A 13 34.54 -10.88 7.01
C TRP A 13 35.13 -11.62 5.82
N LEU A 14 35.28 -10.91 4.68
CA LEU A 14 35.98 -11.42 3.53
C LEU A 14 37.46 -10.97 3.55
N SER A 15 38.39 -11.88 3.26
CA SER A 15 39.82 -11.57 3.18
C SER A 15 40.13 -10.45 2.17
N SER A 16 39.32 -10.32 1.12
CA SER A 16 39.43 -9.26 0.11
C SER A 16 39.13 -7.87 0.66
N TRP A 17 38.51 -7.74 1.83
CA TRP A 17 38.24 -6.46 2.49
C TRP A 17 39.46 -5.99 3.31
N SER A 18 40.33 -6.92 3.72
CA SER A 18 41.56 -6.56 4.43
C SER A 18 42.46 -5.73 3.52
N ASN A 19 43.13 -4.74 4.08
CA ASN A 19 44.08 -3.87 3.36
C ASN A 19 43.46 -2.92 2.31
N LYS A 20 42.15 -2.62 2.40
CA LYS A 20 41.52 -1.56 1.57
C LYS A 20 41.73 -0.17 2.22
N ALA A 21 42.28 0.76 1.44
CA ALA A 21 42.57 2.11 1.92
C ALA A 21 41.34 2.84 2.53
N ASN A 22 40.17 2.57 1.98
CA ASN A 22 38.91 3.19 2.47
C ASN A 22 38.53 2.78 3.90
N LEU A 23 38.98 1.63 4.38
CA LEU A 23 38.71 1.19 5.77
C LEU A 23 39.50 2.00 6.79
N THR A 24 40.69 2.52 6.41
CA THR A 24 41.51 3.35 7.29
C THR A 24 40.92 4.73 7.54
N GLU A 25 40.17 5.31 6.61
CA GLU A 25 39.53 6.62 6.75
C GLU A 25 38.31 6.59 7.69
N LEU A 26 37.55 5.49 7.68
CA LEU A 26 36.34 5.30 8.52
C LEU A 26 36.65 4.61 9.85
N GLY A 27 37.92 4.17 10.06
CA GLY A 27 38.32 3.27 11.14
C GLY A 27 38.03 1.81 10.78
N GLU A 28 38.89 0.90 11.24
CA GLU A 28 38.71 -0.54 10.98
C GLU A 28 37.47 -1.04 11.74
N PRO A 29 36.44 -1.60 11.03
CA PRO A 29 35.27 -2.12 11.70
C PRO A 29 35.56 -3.48 12.33
N PRO A 30 34.78 -3.92 13.34
CA PRO A 30 34.88 -5.26 13.88
C PRO A 30 34.60 -6.31 12.79
N LYS A 31 35.39 -7.40 12.78
CA LYS A 31 35.28 -8.49 11.80
C LYS A 31 34.11 -9.44 12.07
N TYR A 32 33.39 -9.24 13.15
CA TYR A 32 32.26 -10.03 13.58
C TYR A 32 31.26 -9.15 14.35
N PHE A 33 30.06 -9.64 14.49
CA PHE A 33 29.04 -9.11 15.37
C PHE A 33 28.40 -10.26 16.16
N TYR A 34 27.51 -9.94 17.08
CA TYR A 34 26.79 -10.92 17.86
C TYR A 34 25.30 -10.91 17.52
N ILE A 35 24.62 -12.03 17.76
CA ILE A 35 23.16 -12.16 17.78
C ILE A 35 22.74 -12.58 19.17
N ALA A 36 21.68 -12.00 19.69
CA ALA A 36 21.08 -12.34 20.98
C ALA A 36 19.55 -12.20 20.94
N SER A 37 18.90 -12.72 21.97
CA SER A 37 17.53 -12.39 22.33
C SER A 37 17.54 -11.49 23.54
N MET A 38 16.86 -10.33 23.46
CA MET A 38 16.75 -9.38 24.57
C MET A 38 15.30 -8.97 24.77
N SER A 39 14.92 -8.71 26.03
CA SER A 39 13.63 -8.12 26.33
C SER A 39 13.52 -6.72 25.69
N LEU A 40 12.41 -6.45 25.06
CA LEU A 40 12.17 -5.14 24.45
C LEU A 40 12.12 -4.03 25.51
N ALA A 41 11.65 -4.36 26.73
CA ALA A 41 11.67 -3.45 27.86
C ALA A 41 13.11 -3.11 28.31
N GLN A 42 14.00 -4.09 28.37
CA GLN A 42 15.41 -3.87 28.66
C GLN A 42 16.08 -3.00 27.61
N LEU A 43 15.88 -3.32 26.34
CA LEU A 43 16.39 -2.50 25.23
C LEU A 43 15.93 -1.05 25.35
N ARG A 44 14.67 -0.82 25.72
CA ARG A 44 14.12 0.53 25.89
C ARG A 44 14.82 1.33 26.96
N VAL A 45 15.16 0.69 28.07
CA VAL A 45 15.86 1.32 29.20
C VAL A 45 17.32 1.57 28.88
N LEU A 46 18.02 0.55 28.37
CA LEU A 46 19.46 0.58 28.10
C LEU A 46 19.85 1.40 26.87
N SER A 47 18.90 1.67 25.96
CA SER A 47 19.24 2.29 24.68
C SER A 47 18.91 3.76 24.59
N GLY A 48 19.76 4.47 23.87
CA GLY A 48 19.55 5.85 23.42
C GLY A 48 19.54 5.95 21.91
N VAL A 49 18.99 7.05 21.40
CA VAL A 49 18.99 7.40 20.00
C VAL A 49 19.86 8.60 19.76
N HIS A 50 20.86 8.46 18.91
CA HIS A 50 21.71 9.57 18.52
C HIS A 50 21.07 10.37 17.39
N GLN A 51 20.20 11.30 17.78
CA GLN A 51 19.42 12.11 16.82
C GLN A 51 20.28 13.17 16.16
N ARG A 52 20.02 13.39 14.87
CA ARG A 52 20.63 14.46 14.09
C ARG A 52 19.90 15.77 14.35
N THR A 53 20.47 16.64 15.21
CA THR A 53 19.90 17.95 15.52
C THR A 53 20.57 19.07 14.73
N LYS A 54 19.84 20.19 14.55
CA LYS A 54 20.38 21.38 13.85
C LYS A 54 21.55 21.99 14.62
N GLU A 55 21.50 21.96 15.95
CA GLU A 55 22.50 22.52 16.87
C GLU A 55 23.84 21.78 16.76
N VAL A 56 23.79 20.45 16.79
CA VAL A 56 24.99 19.60 16.63
C VAL A 56 25.55 19.74 15.22
N ARG A 57 24.70 19.77 14.18
CA ARG A 57 25.13 19.93 12.79
C ARG A 57 25.85 21.25 12.51
N LYS A 58 25.51 22.31 13.24
CA LYS A 58 26.23 23.59 13.11
C LYS A 58 27.65 23.52 13.67
N LYS A 59 27.91 22.60 14.62
CA LYS A 59 29.23 22.47 15.27
C LYS A 59 30.11 21.43 14.56
N THR A 60 29.51 20.36 14.01
CA THR A 60 30.24 19.29 13.33
C THR A 60 29.40 18.68 12.23
N SER A 61 30.05 18.34 11.12
CA SER A 61 29.40 17.64 10.02
C SER A 61 29.50 16.11 10.13
N LYS A 62 30.51 15.60 10.81
CA LYS A 62 30.81 14.14 10.86
C LYS A 62 30.15 13.42 12.03
N GLU A 63 29.90 14.07 13.15
CA GLU A 63 29.37 13.46 14.39
C GLU A 63 27.97 13.96 14.73
N ALA A 64 27.24 14.47 13.75
CA ALA A 64 25.93 15.12 13.95
C ALA A 64 24.77 14.15 14.16
N GLY A 65 25.04 12.84 14.35
CA GLY A 65 24.03 11.79 14.40
C GLY A 65 23.49 11.44 12.99
N PHE A 66 22.80 10.31 12.88
CA PHE A 66 22.21 9.83 11.63
C PHE A 66 20.73 9.48 11.76
N GLN A 67 20.22 9.34 12.97
CA GLN A 67 18.84 9.01 13.25
C GLN A 67 17.92 10.23 13.05
N ARG A 68 16.71 9.97 12.56
CA ARG A 68 15.65 10.97 12.46
C ARG A 68 14.99 11.18 13.82
N GLU A 69 14.31 12.30 13.95
CA GLU A 69 13.34 12.52 15.01
C GLU A 69 12.30 11.38 15.04
N LEU A 70 11.87 11.00 16.24
CA LEU A 70 10.93 9.90 16.44
C LEU A 70 9.56 10.27 15.84
N ASP A 71 9.07 9.47 14.90
CA ASP A 71 7.73 9.62 14.38
C ASP A 71 6.72 8.90 15.30
N THR A 72 6.04 9.68 16.12
CA THR A 72 5.05 9.19 17.09
C THR A 72 3.88 8.47 16.43
N SER A 73 3.47 8.85 15.22
CA SER A 73 2.43 8.15 14.46
C SER A 73 2.86 6.73 14.11
N ARG A 74 4.10 6.58 13.65
CA ARG A 74 4.70 5.26 13.35
C ARG A 74 4.86 4.42 14.60
N THR A 75 5.29 5.02 15.70
CA THR A 75 5.44 4.35 17.00
C THR A 75 4.10 3.78 17.47
N ARG A 76 3.02 4.57 17.44
CA ARG A 76 1.66 4.13 17.77
C ARG A 76 1.15 3.02 16.86
N THR A 77 1.49 3.07 15.58
CA THR A 77 1.09 2.01 14.64
C THR A 77 1.78 0.69 14.98
N ILE A 78 3.07 0.74 15.34
CA ILE A 78 3.82 -0.45 15.75
C ILE A 78 3.30 -0.97 17.10
N ALA A 79 2.99 -0.09 18.05
CA ALA A 79 2.39 -0.48 19.34
C ALA A 79 1.08 -1.26 19.14
N ARG A 80 0.20 -0.76 18.27
CA ARG A 80 -1.03 -1.49 17.89
C ARG A 80 -0.74 -2.81 17.20
N TYR A 81 0.28 -2.87 16.36
CA TYR A 81 0.67 -4.11 15.72
C TYR A 81 1.17 -5.14 16.73
N ILE A 82 1.97 -4.74 17.70
CA ILE A 82 2.42 -5.64 18.79
C ILE A 82 1.23 -6.21 19.57
N GLN A 83 0.24 -5.35 19.87
CA GLN A 83 -0.92 -5.76 20.69
C GLN A 83 -1.94 -6.60 19.93
N TYR A 84 -2.19 -6.28 18.66
CA TYR A 84 -3.36 -6.79 17.93
C TYR A 84 -3.03 -7.43 16.58
N GLY A 85 -1.82 -7.27 16.07
CA GLY A 85 -1.45 -7.75 14.74
C GLY A 85 -2.18 -7.04 13.60
N TYR A 86 -2.01 -7.56 12.39
CA TYR A 86 -2.79 -7.18 11.22
C TYR A 86 -4.09 -8.00 11.22
N PRO A 87 -5.26 -7.43 10.88
CA PRO A 87 -5.49 -6.12 10.25
C PRO A 87 -5.76 -4.97 11.23
N VAL A 88 -5.98 -5.23 12.51
CA VAL A 88 -6.40 -4.25 13.53
C VAL A 88 -5.39 -3.09 13.67
N SER A 89 -4.10 -3.37 13.54
CA SER A 89 -3.06 -2.33 13.56
C SER A 89 -3.24 -1.25 12.48
N SER A 90 -3.87 -1.60 11.37
CA SER A 90 -4.09 -0.69 10.23
C SER A 90 -5.35 0.18 10.39
N ASP A 91 -6.35 -0.30 11.13
CA ASP A 91 -7.59 0.45 11.41
C ASP A 91 -8.09 0.21 12.85
N PRO A 92 -7.85 1.15 13.77
CA PRO A 92 -8.24 1.02 15.18
C PRO A 92 -9.74 0.85 15.41
N LYS A 93 -10.58 1.26 14.47
CA LYS A 93 -12.05 1.14 14.61
C LYS A 93 -12.52 -0.31 14.61
N LEU A 94 -11.70 -1.22 14.12
CA LEU A 94 -12.00 -2.65 14.11
C LEU A 94 -12.03 -3.27 15.50
N ILE A 95 -11.27 -2.74 16.46
CA ILE A 95 -11.27 -3.22 17.86
C ILE A 95 -12.67 -3.08 18.45
N VAL A 96 -13.36 -1.97 18.18
CA VAL A 96 -14.67 -1.68 18.76
C VAL A 96 -15.75 -2.63 18.25
N ASN A 97 -15.58 -3.16 17.05
CA ASN A 97 -16.56 -4.03 16.39
C ASN A 97 -16.21 -5.53 16.51
N ASP A 98 -15.04 -5.87 17.04
CA ASP A 98 -14.59 -7.26 17.20
C ASP A 98 -14.95 -7.82 18.57
N SER A 99 -16.25 -8.07 18.79
CA SER A 99 -16.77 -8.63 20.05
C SER A 99 -16.19 -10.01 20.42
N ASN A 100 -15.58 -10.71 19.48
CA ASN A 100 -15.11 -12.09 19.67
C ASN A 100 -13.58 -12.25 19.51
N GLY A 101 -12.83 -11.17 19.32
CA GLY A 101 -11.37 -11.20 19.11
C GLY A 101 -10.90 -11.91 17.84
N LYS A 102 -11.78 -12.12 16.86
CA LYS A 102 -11.47 -12.86 15.63
C LYS A 102 -10.48 -12.13 14.70
N LEU A 103 -10.32 -10.83 14.87
CA LEU A 103 -9.44 -10.00 14.06
C LEU A 103 -8.05 -9.81 14.69
N ILE A 104 -7.87 -10.34 15.92
CA ILE A 104 -6.59 -10.22 16.64
C ILE A 104 -5.65 -11.32 16.17
N HIS A 105 -4.45 -10.93 15.77
CA HIS A 105 -3.38 -11.83 15.36
C HIS A 105 -2.09 -11.52 16.12
N PRO A 106 -1.14 -12.47 16.20
CA PRO A 106 0.14 -12.20 16.84
C PRO A 106 0.91 -11.07 16.16
N GLY A 107 1.31 -10.06 16.93
CA GLY A 107 2.15 -8.95 16.48
C GLY A 107 3.64 -9.26 16.60
N TRP A 108 4.15 -10.27 15.94
CA TRP A 108 5.54 -10.67 16.01
C TRP A 108 6.48 -9.65 15.37
N LEU A 109 7.65 -9.45 15.99
CA LEU A 109 8.74 -8.62 15.49
C LEU A 109 9.97 -9.48 15.13
N PRO A 110 9.96 -10.27 14.06
CA PRO A 110 11.04 -11.20 13.74
C PRO A 110 12.27 -10.52 13.14
N THR A 111 12.17 -9.27 12.70
CA THR A 111 13.30 -8.51 12.17
C THR A 111 14.17 -8.01 13.33
N PRO A 112 15.49 -8.30 13.34
CA PRO A 112 16.34 -7.91 14.45
C PRO A 112 16.42 -6.39 14.64
N ILE A 113 16.60 -5.97 15.90
CA ILE A 113 17.00 -4.61 16.25
C ILE A 113 18.53 -4.54 16.12
N LEU A 114 19.05 -3.56 15.38
CA LEU A 114 20.48 -3.35 15.25
C LEU A 114 20.95 -2.35 16.30
N ILE A 115 21.93 -2.75 17.10
CA ILE A 115 22.48 -1.91 18.18
C ILE A 115 24.00 -1.89 18.15
N ASN A 116 24.55 -0.84 18.72
CA ASN A 116 25.95 -0.71 19.08
C ASN A 116 26.10 -0.58 20.58
N VAL A 117 26.92 -1.42 21.20
CA VAL A 117 27.31 -1.30 22.61
C VAL A 117 28.51 -0.35 22.69
N LEU A 118 28.39 0.70 23.48
CA LEU A 118 29.45 1.67 23.70
C LEU A 118 30.56 1.07 24.53
N VAL A 119 31.79 1.51 24.24
CA VAL A 119 33.00 1.10 24.99
C VAL A 119 33.55 2.26 25.85
N LYS A 120 34.51 1.96 26.69
CA LYS A 120 35.17 2.95 27.52
C LYS A 120 35.71 4.09 26.67
N ASP A 121 35.53 5.33 27.18
CA ASP A 121 35.91 6.58 26.55
C ASP A 121 35.05 7.02 25.33
N ASP A 122 34.00 6.28 24.99
CA ASP A 122 33.03 6.75 23.98
C ASP A 122 32.36 8.04 24.47
N GLU A 123 32.28 9.03 23.58
CA GLU A 123 31.67 10.34 23.83
C GLU A 123 30.52 10.58 22.82
N ARG A 124 29.48 11.26 23.30
CA ARG A 124 28.35 11.65 22.44
C ARG A 124 27.97 13.10 22.66
N TRP A 125 27.49 13.73 21.60
CA TRP A 125 26.87 15.04 21.69
C TRP A 125 25.49 14.93 22.34
N ILE A 126 25.30 15.59 23.48
CA ILE A 126 24.00 15.79 24.11
C ILE A 126 23.76 17.31 24.17
N GLY A 127 22.80 17.78 23.37
CA GLY A 127 22.59 19.21 23.19
C GLY A 127 23.84 19.90 22.63
N SER A 128 24.51 20.73 23.47
CA SER A 128 25.70 21.49 23.08
C SER A 128 27.01 20.94 23.61
N GLU A 129 27.00 19.87 24.39
CA GLU A 129 28.15 19.34 25.13
C GLU A 129 28.52 17.93 24.68
N ARG A 130 29.81 17.57 24.75
CA ARG A 130 30.29 16.21 24.65
C ARG A 130 30.28 15.56 26.01
N VAL A 131 29.57 14.45 26.12
CA VAL A 131 29.42 13.68 27.34
C VAL A 131 30.00 12.30 27.15
N LYS A 132 30.88 11.88 28.07
CA LYS A 132 31.41 10.51 28.10
C LYS A 132 30.42 9.57 28.77
N ILE A 133 30.42 8.31 28.29
CA ILE A 133 29.71 7.26 29.00
C ILE A 133 30.34 7.04 30.39
N LYS A 134 29.50 6.91 31.40
CA LYS A 134 29.97 6.61 32.77
C LYS A 134 30.43 5.15 32.85
N GLU A 135 31.55 4.86 33.51
CA GLU A 135 32.10 3.51 33.65
C GLU A 135 31.10 2.52 34.29
N GLN A 136 30.29 2.98 35.24
CA GLN A 136 29.28 2.18 35.91
C GLN A 136 28.12 1.73 34.96
N ASN A 137 27.95 2.45 33.87
CA ASN A 137 26.88 2.15 32.86
C ASN A 137 27.40 1.31 31.68
N LEU A 138 28.70 0.97 31.67
CA LEU A 138 29.27 0.16 30.60
C LEU A 138 28.79 -1.29 30.68
N LEU A 139 28.31 -1.79 29.55
CA LEU A 139 28.08 -3.20 29.38
C LEU A 139 29.41 -3.89 29.01
N SER A 140 29.61 -5.12 29.47
CA SER A 140 30.82 -5.87 29.16
C SER A 140 30.52 -7.18 28.45
N ILE A 141 31.49 -7.62 27.61
CA ILE A 141 31.43 -8.95 27.00
C ILE A 141 32.30 -9.89 27.81
N CYS A 142 31.70 -10.90 28.43
CA CYS A 142 32.40 -12.00 29.02
C CYS A 142 32.63 -13.08 27.96
N LYS A 143 33.90 -13.41 27.70
CA LYS A 143 34.26 -14.48 26.76
C LYS A 143 34.30 -15.82 27.50
N GLY A 144 33.53 -16.78 27.03
CA GLY A 144 33.58 -18.14 27.54
C GLY A 144 34.66 -18.97 26.88
N ASP A 145 35.18 -19.98 27.56
CA ASP A 145 36.29 -20.83 27.10
C ASP A 145 35.92 -21.63 25.82
N ASN A 146 34.64 -21.90 25.60
CA ASN A 146 34.13 -22.66 24.45
C ASN A 146 33.44 -21.78 23.40
N GLY A 147 33.58 -20.44 23.46
CA GLY A 147 32.88 -19.51 22.59
C GLY A 147 31.45 -19.17 23.07
N ASP A 148 31.12 -19.49 24.32
CA ASP A 148 29.87 -19.13 24.98
C ASP A 148 29.97 -17.68 25.49
N ASP A 149 30.14 -16.73 24.59
CA ASP A 149 30.23 -15.33 24.96
C ASP A 149 28.90 -14.84 25.56
N SER A 150 28.97 -13.88 26.47
CA SER A 150 27.79 -13.29 27.13
C SER A 150 27.92 -11.77 27.25
N LEU A 151 26.82 -11.06 27.07
CA LEU A 151 26.69 -9.64 27.42
C LEU A 151 26.27 -9.53 28.86
N ILE A 152 27.06 -8.81 29.65
CA ILE A 152 26.84 -8.59 31.08
C ILE A 152 26.27 -7.22 31.31
N ILE A 153 25.10 -7.17 31.94
CA ILE A 153 24.50 -5.93 32.46
C ILE A 153 24.94 -5.79 33.94
N PRO A 154 25.58 -4.69 34.36
CA PRO A 154 26.03 -4.50 35.75
C PRO A 154 24.85 -4.50 36.72
N ASP A 155 25.06 -5.06 37.96
CA ASP A 155 24.08 -5.05 39.05
C ASP A 155 23.66 -3.67 39.50
N ASN A 156 24.59 -2.74 39.41
CA ASN A 156 24.42 -1.36 39.83
C ASN A 156 23.98 -0.41 38.71
N PHE A 157 23.52 -1.02 37.58
CA PHE A 157 22.88 -0.24 36.56
C PHE A 157 21.55 0.28 37.12
N GLU A 158 21.57 1.54 37.57
CA GLU A 158 20.36 2.19 38.06
C GLU A 158 19.43 2.43 36.86
N LEU A 159 18.45 1.57 36.76
CA LEU A 159 17.30 1.72 35.87
C LEU A 159 16.38 2.85 36.40
N THR A 160 16.93 4.04 36.63
CA THR A 160 16.10 5.18 36.97
C THR A 160 15.36 5.58 35.72
N ALA A 161 14.04 5.49 35.78
CA ALA A 161 13.12 5.98 34.73
C ALA A 161 13.37 7.49 34.44
N ASP A 162 14.16 8.13 35.23
CA ASP A 162 14.57 9.52 35.23
C ASP A 162 16.07 9.67 34.86
N LEU A 163 16.54 8.89 33.89
CA LEU A 163 17.81 9.25 33.23
C LEU A 163 17.54 10.58 32.53
N SER A 164 17.99 11.64 33.21
CA SER A 164 17.97 13.01 32.68
C SER A 164 18.51 12.98 31.25
N GLU A 165 18.01 13.85 30.39
CA GLU A 165 18.43 14.00 28.98
C GLU A 165 19.96 14.19 28.81
N VAL A 166 20.71 14.25 29.89
CA VAL A 166 22.15 14.55 29.97
C VAL A 166 23.04 13.29 30.04
N GLU A 167 22.50 12.09 30.15
CA GLU A 167 23.32 10.86 30.24
C GLU A 167 23.40 10.07 28.94
N VAL A 168 24.62 9.63 28.58
CA VAL A 168 24.87 8.71 27.49
C VAL A 168 24.48 7.29 27.90
N LYS A 169 23.52 6.68 27.23
CA LYS A 169 23.12 5.30 27.47
C LYS A 169 24.09 4.31 26.83
N PRO A 170 24.27 3.11 27.42
CA PRO A 170 25.29 2.15 26.98
C PRO A 170 25.01 1.52 25.60
N ILE A 171 23.79 1.59 25.10
CA ILE A 171 23.38 1.04 23.80
C ILE A 171 22.90 2.17 22.89
N GLU A 172 23.40 2.17 21.67
CA GLU A 172 22.89 3.01 20.59
C GLU A 172 22.09 2.15 19.60
N ILE A 173 20.89 2.58 19.26
CA ILE A 173 20.08 1.91 18.25
C ILE A 173 20.55 2.38 16.88
N ILE A 174 21.00 1.46 16.02
CA ILE A 174 21.34 1.74 14.63
C ILE A 174 20.06 1.63 13.77
N ASP A 175 19.29 0.55 13.92
CA ASP A 175 17.97 0.38 13.28
C ASP A 175 16.97 -0.22 14.26
N GLY A 176 15.71 0.16 14.12
CA GLY A 176 14.61 -0.36 14.92
C GLY A 176 14.13 0.59 16.04
N GLN A 177 14.54 1.85 16.06
CA GLN A 177 14.14 2.82 17.12
C GLN A 177 12.61 2.85 17.34
N HIS A 178 11.79 2.92 16.29
CA HIS A 178 10.34 2.95 16.42
C HIS A 178 9.76 1.66 17.02
N ARG A 179 10.44 0.52 16.83
CA ARG A 179 10.05 -0.77 17.44
C ARG A 179 10.34 -0.76 18.94
N VAL A 180 11.52 -0.27 19.33
CA VAL A 180 11.90 -0.16 20.75
C VAL A 180 11.02 0.83 21.49
N PHE A 181 10.77 2.00 20.91
CA PHE A 181 9.96 3.04 21.55
C PHE A 181 8.44 2.81 21.47
N ALA A 182 7.99 1.80 20.72
CA ALA A 182 6.57 1.45 20.64
C ALA A 182 5.99 1.01 21.98
N ILE A 183 6.81 0.44 22.87
CA ILE A 183 6.33 -0.03 24.18
C ILE A 183 5.87 1.11 25.09
N ASP A 184 6.36 2.34 24.89
CA ASP A 184 5.94 3.52 25.66
C ASP A 184 4.45 3.86 25.39
N GLU A 185 3.88 3.36 24.29
CA GLU A 185 2.47 3.54 23.91
C GLU A 185 1.59 2.33 24.35
N ILE A 186 2.14 1.37 25.08
CA ILE A 186 1.43 0.14 25.50
C ILE A 186 1.36 0.10 27.03
N GLU A 187 0.16 0.22 27.57
CA GLU A 187 -0.06 0.06 29.02
C GLU A 187 0.22 -1.39 29.44
N ASN A 188 0.93 -1.55 30.57
CA ASN A 188 1.27 -2.87 31.15
C ASN A 188 1.97 -3.81 30.16
N PHE A 189 2.93 -3.30 29.40
CA PHE A 189 3.71 -4.11 28.46
C PHE A 189 4.43 -5.26 29.18
N SER A 190 4.36 -6.48 28.60
CA SER A 190 5.01 -7.65 29.18
C SER A 190 6.53 -7.52 29.16
N PRO A 191 7.21 -7.65 30.29
CA PRO A 191 8.67 -7.66 30.35
C PRO A 191 9.30 -8.86 29.64
N ASP A 192 8.53 -9.93 29.43
CA ASP A 192 8.99 -11.18 28.79
C ASP A 192 8.93 -11.14 27.26
N TYR A 193 8.45 -10.03 26.66
CA TYR A 193 8.40 -9.89 25.21
C TYR A 193 9.80 -9.66 24.65
N GLN A 194 10.41 -10.71 24.11
CA GLN A 194 11.75 -10.70 23.57
C GLN A 194 11.78 -10.45 22.06
N VAL A 195 12.87 -9.84 21.59
CA VAL A 195 13.15 -9.59 20.18
C VAL A 195 14.56 -10.04 19.82
N PRO A 196 14.79 -10.46 18.57
CA PRO A 196 16.13 -10.72 18.09
C PRO A 196 16.93 -9.41 17.98
N VAL A 197 18.20 -9.45 18.37
CA VAL A 197 19.08 -8.30 18.38
C VAL A 197 20.39 -8.64 17.69
N VAL A 198 20.85 -7.76 16.80
CA VAL A 198 22.20 -7.79 16.24
C VAL A 198 23.04 -6.74 16.94
N ILE A 199 24.16 -7.17 17.53
CA ILE A 199 24.96 -6.39 18.46
C ILE A 199 26.36 -6.16 17.90
N PHE A 200 26.70 -4.92 17.61
CA PHE A 200 28.06 -4.46 17.39
C PHE A 200 28.63 -3.91 18.68
N VAL A 201 29.95 -3.96 18.86
CA VAL A 201 30.63 -3.43 20.06
C VAL A 201 31.70 -2.44 19.62
N GLY A 202 31.62 -1.22 20.12
CA GLY A 202 32.59 -0.15 19.81
C GLY A 202 32.59 0.27 18.34
N LEU A 203 31.46 0.12 17.64
CA LEU A 203 31.35 0.52 16.23
C LEU A 203 31.33 2.05 16.11
N SER A 204 32.24 2.59 15.29
CA SER A 204 32.31 4.03 15.06
C SER A 204 31.01 4.59 14.46
N GLN A 205 30.72 5.86 14.70
CA GLN A 205 29.51 6.53 14.17
C GLN A 205 29.44 6.50 12.64
N SER A 206 30.59 6.53 11.96
CA SER A 206 30.66 6.44 10.51
C SER A 206 30.16 5.09 10.00
N TRP A 207 30.55 3.99 10.64
CA TRP A 207 30.07 2.66 10.30
C TRP A 207 28.62 2.43 10.71
N GLN A 208 28.16 3.02 11.82
CA GLN A 208 26.75 2.98 12.18
C GLN A 208 25.90 3.70 11.12
N ALA A 209 26.33 4.87 10.65
CA ALA A 209 25.67 5.62 9.59
C ALA A 209 25.66 4.85 8.26
N TYR A 210 26.77 4.16 7.94
CA TYR A 210 26.86 3.29 6.75
C TYR A 210 25.85 2.14 6.83
N LEU A 211 25.76 1.44 7.95
CA LEU A 211 24.78 0.36 8.14
C LEU A 211 23.34 0.88 8.04
N PHE A 212 23.07 2.01 8.69
CA PHE A 212 21.76 2.65 8.61
C PHE A 212 21.39 2.99 7.16
N TRP A 213 22.34 3.52 6.39
CA TRP A 213 22.13 3.84 4.97
C TRP A 213 21.83 2.57 4.15
N VAL A 214 22.68 1.55 4.25
CA VAL A 214 22.55 0.31 3.48
C VAL A 214 21.23 -0.40 3.78
N ILE A 215 20.78 -0.40 5.03
CA ILE A 215 19.55 -1.08 5.43
C ILE A 215 18.29 -0.29 5.03
N ASN A 216 18.32 1.05 5.09
CA ASN A 216 17.11 1.85 4.95
C ASN A 216 16.97 2.57 3.58
N VAL A 217 18.08 2.83 2.89
CA VAL A 217 18.08 3.65 1.66
C VAL A 217 18.29 2.79 0.40
N GLU A 218 19.19 1.82 0.45
CA GLU A 218 19.50 0.93 -0.67
C GLU A 218 18.40 -0.09 -1.02
N PRO A 219 17.59 -0.64 -0.06
CA PRO A 219 16.60 -1.66 -0.40
C PRO A 219 15.53 -1.13 -1.35
N LYS A 220 15.23 -1.88 -2.39
CA LYS A 220 14.08 -1.62 -3.26
C LYS A 220 12.79 -1.92 -2.50
N ARG A 221 11.83 -1.00 -2.58
CA ARG A 221 10.48 -1.26 -2.06
C ARG A 221 9.84 -2.40 -2.82
N ILE A 222 9.14 -3.27 -2.12
CA ILE A 222 8.30 -4.30 -2.74
C ILE A 222 7.28 -3.61 -3.64
N ASN A 223 7.11 -4.15 -4.86
CA ASN A 223 6.10 -3.65 -5.77
C ASN A 223 4.72 -3.79 -5.13
N PRO A 224 3.90 -2.72 -5.11
CA PRO A 224 2.56 -2.79 -4.52
C PRO A 224 1.66 -3.86 -5.15
N SER A 225 1.81 -4.19 -6.44
CA SER A 225 1.05 -5.26 -7.09
C SER A 225 1.34 -6.62 -6.44
N LEU A 226 2.61 -6.93 -6.18
CA LEU A 226 2.99 -8.16 -5.48
C LEU A 226 2.46 -8.19 -4.04
N ALA A 227 2.46 -7.05 -3.34
CA ALA A 227 1.90 -6.99 -1.99
C ALA A 227 0.39 -7.27 -1.97
N TYR A 228 -0.35 -6.78 -2.95
CA TYR A 228 -1.79 -7.07 -3.09
C TYR A 228 -2.06 -8.53 -3.50
N ASP A 229 -1.16 -9.16 -4.24
CA ASP A 229 -1.27 -10.56 -4.65
C ASP A 229 -1.24 -11.53 -3.45
N LEU A 230 -0.66 -11.12 -2.32
CA LEU A 230 -0.65 -11.88 -1.07
C LEU A 230 -1.95 -11.76 -0.25
N TYR A 231 -2.87 -10.88 -0.61
CA TYR A 231 -4.10 -10.67 0.16
C TYR A 231 -5.00 -11.90 0.32
N PRO A 232 -5.14 -12.81 -0.67
CA PRO A 232 -5.90 -14.04 -0.50
C PRO A 232 -5.41 -14.90 0.68
N GLU A 233 -4.10 -14.94 0.93
CA GLU A 233 -3.49 -15.71 2.03
C GLU A 233 -3.71 -15.06 3.41
N LEU A 234 -3.98 -13.76 3.44
CA LEU A 234 -4.09 -12.97 4.67
C LEU A 234 -5.53 -12.79 5.16
N ARG A 235 -6.54 -13.10 4.32
CA ARG A 235 -7.94 -12.77 4.59
C ARG A 235 -8.77 -13.95 5.04
N SER A 236 -9.83 -13.66 5.82
CA SER A 236 -10.95 -14.57 6.01
C SER A 236 -12.13 -14.20 5.12
N GLU A 237 -13.01 -15.15 4.81
CA GLU A 237 -14.24 -14.91 4.04
C GLU A 237 -15.13 -13.86 4.72
N GLU A 238 -15.16 -13.82 6.05
CA GLU A 238 -15.94 -12.85 6.83
C GLU A 238 -15.56 -11.38 6.51
N TRP A 239 -14.28 -11.12 6.20
CA TRP A 239 -13.82 -9.76 5.81
C TRP A 239 -14.43 -9.29 4.49
N LEU A 240 -14.73 -10.21 3.58
CA LEU A 240 -15.31 -9.91 2.27
C LEU A 240 -16.84 -9.71 2.32
N GLU A 241 -17.48 -10.13 3.39
CA GLU A 241 -18.93 -9.97 3.60
C GLU A 241 -19.28 -8.71 4.42
N ASN A 242 -18.39 -8.25 5.28
CA ASN A 242 -18.63 -7.13 6.17
C ASN A 242 -18.45 -5.77 5.46
N LYS A 243 -19.48 -5.30 4.76
CA LYS A 243 -19.49 -4.00 4.05
C LYS A 243 -19.22 -2.79 4.94
N GLU A 244 -19.42 -2.92 6.25
CA GLU A 244 -19.10 -1.90 7.24
C GLU A 244 -17.69 -2.02 7.79
N GLY A 245 -16.95 -3.06 7.42
CA GLY A 245 -15.57 -3.36 7.83
C GLY A 245 -14.51 -2.34 7.38
N GLY A 246 -14.93 -1.18 6.88
CA GLY A 246 -14.06 -0.05 6.60
C GLY A 246 -12.98 -0.34 5.55
N ARG A 247 -11.73 -0.05 5.91
CA ARG A 247 -10.59 -0.19 4.99
C ARG A 247 -10.31 -1.64 4.62
N ILE A 248 -10.50 -2.58 5.54
CA ILE A 248 -10.22 -4.00 5.30
C ILE A 248 -11.15 -4.56 4.25
N TYR A 249 -12.47 -4.43 4.46
CA TYR A 249 -13.45 -4.82 3.45
C TYR A 249 -13.08 -4.22 2.08
N ARG A 250 -12.86 -2.92 2.03
CA ARG A 250 -12.55 -2.18 0.80
C ARG A 250 -11.34 -2.75 0.07
N ASP A 251 -10.21 -2.88 0.77
CA ASP A 251 -8.94 -3.22 0.14
C ASP A 251 -8.92 -4.71 -0.28
N HIS A 252 -9.43 -5.62 0.56
CA HIS A 252 -9.51 -7.05 0.24
C HIS A 252 -10.58 -7.38 -0.79
N ARG A 253 -11.74 -6.68 -0.74
CA ARG A 253 -12.77 -6.85 -1.76
C ARG A 253 -12.35 -6.30 -3.12
N ALA A 254 -11.62 -5.18 -3.15
CA ALA A 254 -11.05 -4.65 -4.37
C ALA A 254 -10.06 -5.63 -5.00
N GLN A 255 -9.24 -6.30 -4.20
CA GLN A 255 -8.33 -7.33 -4.70
C GLN A 255 -9.10 -8.54 -5.24
N GLU A 256 -10.13 -9.03 -4.55
CA GLU A 256 -10.92 -10.17 -5.02
C GLU A 256 -11.63 -9.85 -6.36
N LEU A 257 -12.22 -8.66 -6.49
CA LEU A 257 -12.83 -8.23 -7.75
C LEU A 257 -11.79 -8.10 -8.89
N THR A 258 -10.59 -7.62 -8.57
CA THR A 258 -9.50 -7.53 -9.55
C THR A 258 -9.07 -8.92 -10.04
N ASP A 259 -8.95 -9.89 -9.13
CA ASP A 259 -8.64 -11.28 -9.46
C ASP A 259 -9.72 -11.91 -10.36
N ILE A 260 -10.99 -11.64 -10.04
CA ILE A 260 -12.11 -12.08 -10.88
C ILE A 260 -12.04 -11.45 -12.28
N MET A 261 -11.78 -10.14 -12.36
CA MET A 261 -11.63 -9.45 -13.64
C MET A 261 -10.48 -10.01 -14.47
N TRP A 262 -9.40 -10.44 -13.81
CA TRP A 262 -8.26 -11.05 -14.47
C TRP A 262 -8.52 -12.47 -14.98
N ARG A 263 -9.30 -13.31 -14.24
CA ARG A 263 -9.46 -14.74 -14.56
C ARG A 263 -10.76 -15.10 -15.27
N HIS A 264 -11.86 -14.33 -15.09
CA HIS A 264 -13.18 -14.72 -15.59
C HIS A 264 -13.24 -14.73 -17.15
N PRO A 265 -13.82 -15.77 -17.77
CA PRO A 265 -13.88 -15.90 -19.25
C PRO A 265 -14.51 -14.71 -19.95
N ASP A 266 -15.62 -14.17 -19.39
CA ASP A 266 -16.37 -13.07 -19.98
C ASP A 266 -15.79 -11.69 -19.68
N SER A 267 -14.72 -11.61 -18.91
CA SER A 267 -14.09 -10.32 -18.60
C SER A 267 -13.23 -9.81 -19.75
N PRO A 268 -13.41 -8.57 -20.22
CA PRO A 268 -12.47 -7.95 -21.16
C PRO A 268 -11.05 -7.75 -20.60
N TRP A 269 -10.89 -7.88 -19.28
CA TRP A 269 -9.62 -7.76 -18.57
C TRP A 269 -8.94 -9.11 -18.27
N ARG A 270 -9.49 -10.21 -18.73
CA ARG A 270 -8.88 -11.53 -18.55
C ARG A 270 -7.47 -11.54 -19.12
N ASP A 271 -6.48 -12.00 -18.32
CA ASP A 271 -5.04 -12.05 -18.61
C ASP A 271 -4.40 -10.69 -18.95
N ARG A 272 -5.07 -9.55 -18.66
CA ARG A 272 -4.60 -8.20 -18.98
C ARG A 272 -4.37 -7.29 -17.76
N ILE A 273 -4.41 -7.85 -16.59
CA ILE A 273 -4.02 -7.18 -15.34
C ILE A 273 -2.67 -7.76 -14.91
N GLU A 274 -1.69 -6.91 -14.72
CA GLU A 274 -0.32 -7.26 -14.38
C GLU A 274 -0.18 -7.55 -12.89
N LEU A 275 -0.16 -8.83 -12.52
CA LEU A 275 -0.22 -9.26 -11.10
C LEU A 275 1.11 -9.07 -10.37
N PHE A 276 2.25 -9.36 -11.03
CA PHE A 276 3.55 -9.49 -10.36
C PHE A 276 4.45 -8.26 -10.49
N GLY A 277 3.93 -7.18 -11.06
CA GLY A 277 4.65 -5.90 -11.17
C GLY A 277 5.61 -5.78 -12.34
N ASN A 278 5.58 -6.73 -13.30
CA ASN A 278 6.27 -6.60 -14.57
C ASN A 278 5.40 -5.77 -15.53
N ARG A 279 5.94 -4.71 -16.10
CA ARG A 279 5.16 -3.89 -17.02
C ARG A 279 5.02 -4.57 -18.38
N VAL A 280 3.78 -4.79 -18.79
CA VAL A 280 3.41 -5.26 -20.12
C VAL A 280 2.62 -4.13 -20.81
N GLU A 281 2.96 -3.78 -22.05
CA GLU A 281 2.25 -2.74 -22.80
C GLU A 281 0.80 -3.17 -23.07
N GLY A 282 -0.14 -2.26 -22.85
CA GLY A 282 -1.58 -2.54 -22.99
C GLY A 282 -2.21 -3.27 -21.80
N HIS A 283 -1.45 -3.53 -20.75
CA HIS A 283 -1.90 -4.07 -19.47
C HIS A 283 -1.95 -3.01 -18.38
N VAL A 284 -2.85 -3.18 -17.44
CA VAL A 284 -3.00 -2.32 -16.27
C VAL A 284 -2.40 -3.01 -15.05
N SER A 285 -1.73 -2.27 -14.18
CA SER A 285 -1.16 -2.87 -12.99
C SER A 285 -2.23 -3.30 -11.97
N ASN A 286 -2.03 -4.46 -11.33
CA ASN A 286 -2.87 -4.98 -10.25
C ASN A 286 -3.14 -3.89 -9.19
N ALA A 287 -2.09 -3.24 -8.73
CA ALA A 287 -2.19 -2.17 -7.73
C ALA A 287 -3.04 -0.98 -8.19
N ALA A 288 -3.01 -0.61 -9.49
CA ALA A 288 -3.83 0.48 -10.00
C ALA A 288 -5.30 0.06 -10.12
N PHE A 289 -5.56 -1.15 -10.59
CA PHE A 289 -6.92 -1.69 -10.70
C PHE A 289 -7.59 -1.77 -9.32
N ILE A 290 -6.91 -2.33 -8.32
CA ILE A 290 -7.36 -2.40 -6.92
C ILE A 290 -7.63 -0.99 -6.36
N ARG A 291 -6.70 -0.06 -6.49
CA ARG A 291 -6.88 1.32 -6.02
C ARG A 291 -8.04 2.03 -6.72
N SER A 292 -8.25 1.75 -8.00
CA SER A 292 -9.38 2.28 -8.75
C SER A 292 -10.71 1.81 -8.16
N LEU A 293 -10.87 0.51 -7.90
CA LEU A 293 -12.07 -0.04 -7.26
C LEU A 293 -12.25 0.49 -5.83
N ALA A 294 -11.17 0.57 -5.05
CA ALA A 294 -11.19 1.07 -3.68
C ALA A 294 -11.57 2.56 -3.59
N SER A 295 -11.27 3.35 -4.62
CA SER A 295 -11.59 4.78 -4.70
C SER A 295 -12.92 5.09 -5.41
N SER A 296 -13.59 4.10 -5.99
CA SER A 296 -14.87 4.22 -6.68
C SER A 296 -15.95 3.33 -6.06
N PHE A 297 -16.18 2.14 -6.58
CA PHE A 297 -17.26 1.22 -6.20
C PHE A 297 -17.24 0.81 -4.71
N LEU A 298 -16.07 0.74 -4.10
CA LEU A 298 -15.86 0.33 -2.71
C LEU A 298 -15.58 1.50 -1.76
N LYS A 299 -15.66 2.74 -2.26
CA LYS A 299 -15.42 3.92 -1.46
C LYS A 299 -16.48 4.09 -0.38
N ASN A 300 -16.07 4.30 0.88
CA ASN A 300 -17.01 4.59 1.94
C ASN A 300 -17.59 5.99 1.80
N ALA A 301 -18.91 6.10 1.95
CA ALA A 301 -19.59 7.38 2.00
C ALA A 301 -19.22 8.15 3.27
N VAL A 302 -18.90 9.43 3.13
CA VAL A 302 -18.58 10.31 4.26
C VAL A 302 -19.68 11.35 4.48
N ASN A 303 -20.14 11.98 3.40
CA ASN A 303 -21.15 13.06 3.43
C ASN A 303 -21.80 13.23 2.05
N LYS A 304 -22.70 14.23 1.92
CA LYS A 304 -23.42 14.51 0.66
C LYS A 304 -22.50 14.89 -0.52
N LYS A 305 -21.27 15.34 -0.28
CA LYS A 305 -20.28 15.60 -1.34
C LYS A 305 -19.50 14.35 -1.72
N ASN A 306 -19.39 13.37 -0.80
CA ASN A 306 -18.76 12.10 -1.03
C ASN A 306 -19.80 10.98 -0.90
N LEU A 307 -20.49 10.70 -1.99
CA LEU A 307 -21.66 9.80 -2.05
C LEU A 307 -21.33 8.33 -1.74
N GLY A 308 -20.06 7.93 -1.82
CA GLY A 308 -19.63 6.55 -1.58
C GLY A 308 -19.57 5.70 -2.83
N GLY A 309 -19.64 4.38 -2.66
CA GLY A 309 -19.56 3.39 -3.73
C GLY A 309 -20.68 2.36 -3.69
N LEU A 310 -21.11 1.89 -4.85
CA LEU A 310 -22.21 0.93 -5.00
C LEU A 310 -21.98 -0.40 -4.27
N PHE A 311 -20.73 -0.81 -4.09
CA PHE A 311 -20.39 -2.06 -3.40
C PHE A 311 -20.08 -1.86 -1.90
N SER A 312 -20.27 -0.64 -1.40
CA SER A 312 -20.09 -0.27 0.00
C SER A 312 -21.36 0.44 0.51
N SER A 313 -21.22 1.57 1.18
CA SER A 313 -22.33 2.40 1.60
C SER A 313 -22.41 3.69 0.78
N ILE A 314 -23.61 4.10 0.41
CA ILE A 314 -23.88 5.34 -0.31
C ILE A 314 -24.73 6.29 0.55
N VAL A 315 -24.54 7.60 0.33
CA VAL A 315 -25.36 8.64 0.98
C VAL A 315 -26.20 9.35 -0.07
N LEU A 316 -27.51 9.21 0.06
CA LEU A 316 -28.53 9.88 -0.75
C LEU A 316 -29.25 10.96 0.09
N PRO A 317 -30.05 11.85 -0.51
CA PRO A 317 -30.76 12.89 0.23
C PRO A 317 -31.61 12.37 1.39
N ARG A 318 -32.17 11.17 1.27
CA ARG A 318 -33.05 10.52 2.26
C ARG A 318 -32.33 9.65 3.30
N GLY A 319 -31.02 9.46 3.19
CA GLY A 319 -30.26 8.68 4.17
C GLY A 319 -29.08 7.91 3.59
N ARG A 320 -28.57 6.97 4.41
CA ARG A 320 -27.51 6.05 4.02
C ARG A 320 -28.14 4.74 3.56
N TYR A 321 -27.65 4.20 2.45
CA TYR A 321 -28.11 2.95 1.85
C TYR A 321 -26.94 2.02 1.57
N VAL A 322 -27.21 0.73 1.62
CA VAL A 322 -26.28 -0.34 1.23
C VAL A 322 -27.02 -1.23 0.25
N VAL A 323 -26.44 -1.41 -0.95
CA VAL A 323 -26.99 -2.37 -1.91
C VAL A 323 -26.78 -3.77 -1.37
N SER A 324 -27.83 -4.58 -1.32
CA SER A 324 -27.78 -5.95 -0.78
C SER A 324 -27.15 -6.98 -1.74
N TRP A 325 -26.48 -6.52 -2.78
CA TRP A 325 -25.87 -7.42 -3.77
C TRP A 325 -24.86 -8.37 -3.15
N LYS A 326 -24.95 -9.63 -3.55
CA LYS A 326 -23.96 -10.66 -3.23
C LYS A 326 -22.64 -10.41 -3.97
N ARG A 327 -21.58 -11.08 -3.55
CA ARG A 327 -20.26 -10.92 -4.16
C ARG A 327 -20.23 -11.27 -5.64
N ALA A 328 -20.97 -12.32 -6.06
CA ALA A 328 -21.13 -12.68 -7.47
C ALA A 328 -21.83 -11.57 -8.29
N GLN A 329 -22.89 -10.93 -7.75
CA GLN A 329 -23.55 -9.82 -8.41
C GLN A 329 -22.63 -8.60 -8.59
N GLN A 330 -21.84 -8.25 -7.58
CA GLN A 330 -20.85 -7.16 -7.70
C GLN A 330 -19.84 -7.43 -8.81
N ALA A 331 -19.36 -8.68 -8.92
CA ALA A 331 -18.44 -9.11 -9.97
C ALA A 331 -19.11 -9.07 -11.36
N ALA A 332 -20.31 -9.62 -11.48
CA ALA A 332 -21.11 -9.58 -12.71
C ALA A 332 -21.37 -8.14 -13.18
N PHE A 333 -21.75 -7.25 -12.28
CA PHE A 333 -21.98 -5.84 -12.60
C PHE A 333 -20.71 -5.17 -13.15
N LEU A 334 -19.56 -5.42 -12.53
CA LEU A 334 -18.29 -4.85 -12.99
C LEU A 334 -17.88 -5.41 -14.37
N ILE A 335 -18.04 -6.72 -14.58
CA ILE A 335 -17.81 -7.37 -15.89
C ILE A 335 -18.73 -6.76 -16.94
N GLN A 336 -20.02 -6.59 -16.65
CA GLN A 336 -20.99 -6.04 -17.59
C GLN A 336 -20.66 -4.58 -17.95
N CYS A 337 -20.24 -3.73 -17.02
CA CYS A 337 -19.79 -2.38 -17.32
C CYS A 337 -18.69 -2.38 -18.43
N TRP A 338 -17.72 -3.26 -18.31
CA TRP A 338 -16.63 -3.37 -19.27
C TRP A 338 -17.04 -4.09 -20.57
N ASN A 339 -17.96 -5.05 -20.51
CA ASN A 339 -18.54 -5.69 -21.69
C ASN A 339 -19.31 -4.70 -22.56
N LYS A 340 -20.09 -3.79 -21.93
CA LYS A 340 -20.77 -2.73 -22.67
C LYS A 340 -19.79 -1.81 -23.39
N ILE A 341 -18.68 -1.43 -22.75
CA ILE A 341 -17.61 -0.67 -23.42
C ILE A 341 -17.01 -1.48 -24.58
N LYS A 342 -16.71 -2.77 -24.38
CA LYS A 342 -16.19 -3.66 -25.44
C LYS A 342 -17.14 -3.71 -26.64
N ILE A 343 -18.43 -3.92 -26.40
CA ILE A 343 -19.45 -4.01 -27.43
C ILE A 343 -19.57 -2.68 -28.22
N CYS A 344 -19.58 -1.54 -27.51
CA CYS A 344 -19.63 -0.23 -28.16
C CYS A 344 -18.35 0.07 -28.94
N ALA A 345 -17.20 -0.24 -28.36
CA ALA A 345 -15.89 -0.07 -29.01
C ALA A 345 -15.71 -0.95 -30.27
N SER A 346 -16.39 -2.09 -30.35
CA SER A 346 -16.37 -2.94 -31.54
C SER A 346 -17.23 -2.38 -32.70
N LYS A 347 -18.05 -1.37 -32.44
CA LYS A 347 -18.94 -0.73 -33.43
C LYS A 347 -18.42 0.60 -33.98
N ILE A 348 -17.29 1.12 -33.44
CA ILE A 348 -16.70 2.35 -33.99
C ILE A 348 -16.23 2.15 -35.44
N SER A 349 -16.16 3.24 -36.19
CA SER A 349 -15.71 3.20 -37.57
C SER A 349 -14.27 2.70 -37.71
N GLU A 350 -13.88 2.17 -38.88
CA GLU A 350 -12.49 1.80 -39.15
C GLU A 350 -11.54 2.99 -39.03
N ASP A 351 -11.96 4.19 -39.44
CA ASP A 351 -11.18 5.42 -39.33
C ASP A 351 -10.96 5.80 -37.86
N ASP A 352 -11.94 5.65 -36.99
CA ASP A 352 -11.82 5.89 -35.57
C ASP A 352 -10.95 4.83 -34.89
N ALA A 353 -11.11 3.56 -35.27
CA ALA A 353 -10.25 2.49 -34.78
C ALA A 353 -8.78 2.69 -35.19
N ALA A 354 -8.52 3.23 -36.38
CA ALA A 354 -7.17 3.53 -36.88
C ALA A 354 -6.44 4.57 -36.02
N LYS A 355 -7.14 5.48 -35.33
CA LYS A 355 -6.57 6.46 -34.41
C LYS A 355 -5.82 5.81 -33.22
N TYR A 356 -6.16 4.56 -32.88
CA TYR A 356 -5.56 3.78 -31.80
C TYR A 356 -4.49 2.79 -32.30
N GLN A 357 -4.10 2.86 -33.59
CA GLN A 357 -3.00 2.06 -34.11
C GLN A 357 -1.65 2.75 -33.84
N ARG A 358 -0.61 1.97 -33.60
CA ARG A 358 0.76 2.45 -33.43
C ARG A 358 1.41 2.60 -34.82
N GLY A 359 2.18 3.66 -35.02
CA GLY A 359 2.81 3.97 -36.32
C GLY A 359 3.91 3.02 -36.80
N ASP A 360 4.34 2.03 -36.01
CA ASP A 360 5.31 1.02 -36.39
C ASP A 360 4.61 -0.21 -36.96
N SER A 361 4.49 -0.23 -38.29
CA SER A 361 3.81 -1.26 -39.07
C SER A 361 4.49 -2.66 -39.07
N THR A 362 5.62 -2.82 -38.40
CA THR A 362 6.37 -4.10 -38.39
C THR A 362 6.00 -5.05 -37.25
N ASN A 363 5.26 -4.62 -36.24
CA ASN A 363 4.87 -5.44 -35.08
C ASN A 363 3.35 -5.48 -34.79
N ASN A 364 2.51 -5.08 -35.72
CA ASN A 364 1.04 -5.01 -35.57
C ASN A 364 0.32 -6.38 -35.50
N LYS A 365 1.06 -7.50 -35.42
CA LYS A 365 0.50 -8.85 -35.26
C LYS A 365 1.12 -9.62 -34.10
N LYS A 366 1.47 -8.97 -32.99
CA LYS A 366 1.32 -9.71 -31.74
C LYS A 366 -0.18 -9.63 -31.40
N GLU A 367 -0.94 -10.55 -31.95
CA GLU A 367 -2.23 -10.96 -31.42
C GLU A 367 -2.07 -11.02 -29.90
N VAL A 368 -2.80 -10.17 -29.17
CA VAL A 368 -3.07 -10.41 -27.76
C VAL A 368 -3.70 -11.79 -27.75
N GLU A 369 -2.96 -12.80 -27.30
CA GLU A 369 -3.21 -14.22 -27.50
C GLU A 369 -4.70 -14.54 -27.53
N GLY A 370 -5.23 -14.81 -28.73
CA GLY A 370 -6.51 -15.47 -28.92
C GLY A 370 -7.80 -14.70 -28.66
N ARG A 371 -7.81 -13.34 -28.53
CA ARG A 371 -9.03 -12.58 -28.26
C ARG A 371 -9.22 -11.42 -29.21
N ASP A 372 -10.41 -11.37 -29.77
CA ASP A 372 -10.89 -10.27 -30.61
C ASP A 372 -11.29 -9.08 -29.70
N LEU A 373 -10.31 -8.25 -29.31
CA LEU A 373 -10.54 -7.03 -28.55
C LEU A 373 -10.36 -5.81 -29.47
N PRO A 374 -11.30 -4.85 -29.43
CA PRO A 374 -11.17 -3.63 -30.22
C PRO A 374 -9.92 -2.82 -29.83
N ALA A 375 -9.30 -2.16 -30.80
CA ALA A 375 -8.07 -1.38 -30.61
C ALA A 375 -8.20 -0.34 -29.48
N LEU A 376 -9.38 0.22 -29.29
CA LEU A 376 -9.69 1.14 -28.20
C LEU A 376 -9.42 0.54 -26.81
N LEU A 377 -9.62 -0.77 -26.63
CA LEU A 377 -9.37 -1.46 -25.35
C LEU A 377 -8.00 -2.12 -25.28
N ALA A 378 -7.40 -2.48 -26.41
CA ALA A 378 -6.19 -3.30 -26.45
C ALA A 378 -4.91 -2.49 -26.69
N SER A 379 -5.01 -1.32 -27.32
CA SER A 379 -3.85 -0.55 -27.77
C SER A 379 -3.11 0.14 -26.61
N PRO A 380 -1.78 0.10 -26.60
CA PRO A 380 -0.98 0.87 -25.62
C PRO A 380 -1.07 2.38 -25.80
N VAL A 381 -1.59 2.87 -26.94
CA VAL A 381 -1.86 4.29 -27.16
C VAL A 381 -3.31 4.68 -26.83
N SER A 382 -4.09 3.79 -26.21
CA SER A 382 -5.42 4.07 -25.65
C SER A 382 -5.34 4.32 -24.15
N LEU A 383 -5.97 5.41 -23.69
CA LEU A 383 -6.15 5.69 -22.27
C LEU A 383 -6.99 4.59 -21.58
N LEU A 384 -7.93 3.93 -22.27
CA LEU A 384 -8.72 2.84 -21.67
C LEU A 384 -7.86 1.64 -21.25
N ALA A 385 -6.71 1.44 -21.90
CA ALA A 385 -5.73 0.41 -21.55
C ALA A 385 -4.68 0.89 -20.54
N THR A 386 -4.98 1.93 -19.75
CA THR A 386 -4.06 2.51 -18.76
C THR A 386 -4.68 2.63 -17.38
N ASP A 387 -3.84 2.79 -16.36
CA ASP A 387 -4.23 2.98 -14.96
C ASP A 387 -5.22 4.14 -14.78
N GLN A 388 -4.98 5.27 -15.47
CA GLN A 388 -5.84 6.46 -15.39
C GLN A 388 -7.17 6.26 -16.07
N GLY A 389 -7.22 5.58 -17.21
CA GLY A 389 -8.46 5.29 -17.93
C GLY A 389 -9.36 4.36 -17.14
N VAL A 390 -8.81 3.27 -16.58
CA VAL A 390 -9.56 2.37 -15.69
C VAL A 390 -10.11 3.13 -14.48
N ASN A 391 -9.33 4.03 -13.89
CA ASN A 391 -9.79 4.84 -12.77
C ASN A 391 -10.95 5.77 -13.17
N ALA A 392 -10.86 6.43 -14.33
CA ALA A 392 -11.92 7.31 -14.84
C ALA A 392 -13.21 6.50 -15.07
N ILE A 393 -13.13 5.38 -15.76
CA ILE A 393 -14.28 4.50 -16.08
C ILE A 393 -14.97 4.01 -14.80
N HIS A 394 -14.23 3.44 -13.85
CA HIS A 394 -14.83 2.96 -12.59
C HIS A 394 -15.51 4.07 -11.80
N ASN A 395 -14.92 5.26 -11.74
CA ASN A 395 -15.53 6.41 -11.06
C ASN A 395 -16.78 6.92 -11.79
N ILE A 396 -16.78 6.95 -13.12
CA ILE A 396 -17.93 7.44 -13.92
C ILE A 396 -19.09 6.46 -13.78
N PHE A 397 -18.89 5.16 -14.01
CA PHE A 397 -19.97 4.17 -13.82
C PHE A 397 -20.54 4.26 -12.40
N ASN A 398 -19.67 4.30 -11.37
CA ASN A 398 -20.12 4.40 -9.99
C ASN A 398 -20.99 5.63 -9.73
N ILE A 399 -20.53 6.83 -10.11
CA ILE A 399 -21.23 8.07 -9.79
C ILE A 399 -22.51 8.22 -10.61
N PHE A 400 -22.52 7.82 -11.89
CA PHE A 400 -23.67 7.89 -12.75
C PHE A 400 -24.79 6.94 -12.25
N CYS A 401 -24.43 5.71 -11.89
CA CYS A 401 -25.37 4.76 -11.31
C CYS A 401 -25.94 5.24 -9.96
N ILE A 402 -25.12 5.88 -9.09
CA ILE A 402 -25.64 6.46 -7.84
C ILE A 402 -26.59 7.61 -8.11
N LYS A 403 -26.31 8.47 -9.09
CA LYS A 403 -27.21 9.58 -9.45
C LYS A 403 -28.55 9.11 -10.05
N LYS A 404 -28.53 7.97 -10.70
CA LYS A 404 -29.72 7.30 -11.27
C LYS A 404 -30.32 6.23 -10.36
N TRP A 405 -29.98 6.25 -9.07
CA TRP A 405 -30.35 5.23 -8.09
C TRP A 405 -31.86 4.88 -8.08
N GLU A 406 -32.74 5.89 -8.10
CA GLU A 406 -34.19 5.69 -8.03
C GLU A 406 -34.74 5.12 -9.35
N ASP A 407 -34.21 5.53 -10.50
CA ASP A 407 -34.63 5.10 -11.83
C ASP A 407 -34.20 3.65 -12.11
N LEU A 408 -32.98 3.27 -11.68
CA LEU A 408 -32.39 1.97 -11.96
C LEU A 408 -32.91 0.86 -11.04
N ASP A 409 -33.57 1.22 -9.94
CA ASP A 409 -34.15 0.26 -8.98
C ASP A 409 -33.25 -0.96 -8.69
N PHE A 410 -32.04 -0.68 -8.24
CA PHE A 410 -31.03 -1.72 -7.95
C PHE A 410 -31.50 -2.79 -6.95
N SER A 411 -32.55 -2.49 -6.15
CA SER A 411 -33.14 -3.44 -5.22
C SER A 411 -33.97 -4.52 -5.93
N SER A 412 -34.42 -4.28 -7.15
CA SER A 412 -35.16 -5.26 -7.94
C SER A 412 -34.29 -6.40 -8.46
N TRP A 413 -32.98 -6.16 -8.64
CA TRP A 413 -32.04 -7.19 -9.05
C TRP A 413 -31.64 -8.06 -7.85
N GLN A 414 -32.58 -8.88 -7.37
CA GLN A 414 -32.36 -9.84 -6.30
C GLN A 414 -32.25 -11.25 -6.84
N ILE A 415 -31.14 -11.88 -6.55
CA ILE A 415 -30.86 -13.25 -6.94
C ILE A 415 -31.16 -14.17 -5.75
N LYS A 416 -31.95 -15.21 -5.97
CA LYS A 416 -32.56 -15.99 -4.90
C LYS A 416 -31.59 -16.78 -4.04
N GLU A 417 -30.48 -17.34 -4.54
CA GLU A 417 -29.55 -18.16 -3.73
C GLU A 417 -28.19 -18.36 -4.41
N TYR A 418 -27.38 -17.32 -4.48
CA TYR A 418 -25.98 -17.54 -4.88
C TYR A 418 -25.11 -17.76 -3.65
N ALA A 419 -24.10 -18.65 -3.80
CA ALA A 419 -23.09 -18.86 -2.80
C ALA A 419 -22.41 -17.54 -2.42
N ALA A 420 -21.96 -17.40 -1.18
CA ALA A 420 -21.25 -16.21 -0.73
C ALA A 420 -19.99 -15.95 -1.58
N ALA A 421 -19.25 -17.02 -1.92
CA ALA A 421 -18.08 -16.94 -2.80
C ALA A 421 -18.49 -16.76 -4.27
N PRO A 422 -17.87 -15.79 -4.98
CA PRO A 422 -18.16 -15.54 -6.38
C PRO A 422 -17.36 -16.51 -7.28
N ASP A 423 -17.82 -17.74 -7.41
CA ASP A 423 -17.32 -18.68 -8.41
C ASP A 423 -17.82 -18.35 -9.82
N GLU A 424 -17.22 -18.98 -10.83
CA GLU A 424 -17.51 -18.73 -12.23
C GLU A 424 -18.99 -18.95 -12.55
N PHE A 425 -19.57 -20.07 -12.06
CA PHE A 425 -20.96 -20.42 -12.30
C PHE A 425 -21.94 -19.38 -11.74
N ASN A 426 -21.74 -18.94 -10.50
CA ASN A 426 -22.59 -17.93 -9.87
C ASN A 426 -22.47 -16.56 -10.55
N ILE A 427 -21.28 -16.20 -11.04
CA ILE A 427 -21.07 -14.97 -11.79
C ILE A 427 -21.78 -15.04 -13.14
N GLU A 428 -21.69 -16.17 -13.89
CA GLU A 428 -22.41 -16.36 -15.16
C GLU A 428 -23.92 -16.24 -14.99
N LEU A 429 -24.48 -16.85 -13.94
CA LEU A 429 -25.91 -16.70 -13.64
C LEU A 429 -26.26 -15.24 -13.35
N ALA A 430 -25.44 -14.54 -12.57
CA ALA A 430 -25.67 -13.14 -12.24
C ALA A 430 -25.55 -12.24 -13.48
N LEU A 431 -24.64 -12.53 -14.40
CA LEU A 431 -24.52 -11.81 -15.69
C LEU A 431 -25.79 -11.98 -16.54
N LYS A 432 -26.30 -13.19 -16.65
CA LYS A 432 -27.53 -13.48 -17.41
C LYS A 432 -28.73 -12.73 -16.81
N ASP A 433 -28.91 -12.80 -15.49
CA ASP A 433 -30.01 -12.08 -14.82
C ASP A 433 -29.86 -10.55 -14.96
N LEU A 434 -28.61 -10.03 -15.01
CA LEU A 434 -28.36 -8.61 -15.22
C LEU A 434 -28.73 -8.15 -16.62
N GLU A 435 -28.45 -8.98 -17.64
CA GLU A 435 -28.83 -8.72 -19.05
C GLU A 435 -30.35 -8.72 -19.23
N GLU A 436 -31.08 -9.50 -18.44
CA GLU A 436 -32.55 -9.52 -18.42
C GLU A 436 -33.16 -8.32 -17.67
N ASN A 437 -32.34 -7.58 -16.86
CA ASN A 437 -32.80 -6.36 -16.18
C ASN A 437 -32.70 -5.14 -17.11
N GLU A 438 -33.78 -4.92 -17.88
CA GLU A 438 -33.85 -3.89 -18.91
C GLU A 438 -33.43 -2.50 -18.44
N LYS A 439 -33.83 -2.08 -17.22
CA LYS A 439 -33.50 -0.75 -16.70
C LYS A 439 -31.99 -0.54 -16.52
N ILE A 440 -31.31 -1.52 -15.93
CA ILE A 440 -29.87 -1.43 -15.67
C ILE A 440 -29.12 -1.63 -16.98
N ASP A 441 -29.49 -2.64 -17.78
CA ASP A 441 -28.77 -3.01 -19.01
C ASP A 441 -28.80 -1.89 -20.06
N VAL A 442 -29.98 -1.28 -20.28
CA VAL A 442 -30.13 -0.14 -21.19
C VAL A 442 -29.28 1.03 -20.73
N PHE A 443 -29.33 1.41 -19.44
CA PHE A 443 -28.55 2.54 -18.95
C PHE A 443 -27.03 2.30 -19.05
N LEU A 444 -26.54 1.10 -18.72
CA LEU A 444 -25.14 0.76 -18.89
C LEU A 444 -24.72 0.81 -20.36
N THR A 445 -25.60 0.43 -21.28
CA THR A 445 -25.35 0.52 -22.72
C THR A 445 -25.28 1.97 -23.21
N GLU A 446 -26.22 2.82 -22.80
CA GLU A 446 -26.26 4.26 -23.14
C GLU A 446 -25.03 5.00 -22.60
N LEU A 447 -24.61 4.71 -21.37
CA LEU A 447 -23.42 5.28 -20.77
C LEU A 447 -22.14 4.82 -21.49
N ALA A 448 -22.02 3.52 -21.77
CA ALA A 448 -20.88 2.97 -22.51
C ALA A 448 -20.77 3.53 -23.92
N ASP A 449 -21.87 3.64 -24.65
CA ASP A 449 -21.91 4.23 -25.99
C ASP A 449 -21.44 5.69 -25.95
N SER A 450 -21.94 6.48 -25.01
CA SER A 450 -21.52 7.87 -24.81
C SER A 450 -20.04 7.98 -24.47
N LEU A 451 -19.53 7.13 -23.58
CA LEU A 451 -18.11 7.11 -23.20
C LEU A 451 -17.20 6.77 -24.37
N VAL A 452 -17.60 5.84 -25.23
CA VAL A 452 -16.80 5.41 -26.37
C VAL A 452 -16.79 6.47 -27.49
N ASN A 453 -17.95 7.09 -27.78
CA ASN A 453 -18.11 7.92 -28.96
C ASN A 453 -17.84 9.42 -28.73
N LEU A 454 -17.97 9.94 -27.50
CA LEU A 454 -17.85 11.37 -27.22
C LEU A 454 -16.48 11.82 -26.75
N PHE A 455 -15.64 10.90 -26.27
CA PHE A 455 -14.33 11.27 -25.74
C PHE A 455 -13.18 10.65 -26.52
N ASP A 456 -12.17 11.43 -26.78
CA ASP A 456 -10.94 10.95 -27.43
C ASP A 456 -10.01 10.26 -26.43
N TRP A 457 -10.04 8.95 -26.41
CA TRP A 457 -9.25 8.10 -25.52
C TRP A 457 -7.79 7.89 -25.92
N ARG A 458 -7.26 8.62 -26.91
CA ARG A 458 -5.84 8.52 -27.26
C ARG A 458 -4.94 9.00 -26.10
N THR A 459 -3.81 8.32 -25.87
CA THR A 459 -2.76 8.81 -24.96
C THR A 459 -1.94 9.90 -25.62
N SER A 460 -1.12 10.63 -24.85
CA SER A 460 -0.17 11.61 -25.37
C SER A 460 0.88 11.02 -26.33
N GLY A 461 1.02 9.71 -26.38
CA GLY A 461 1.92 8.98 -27.30
C GLY A 461 1.29 8.61 -28.65
N ALA A 462 -0.01 8.85 -28.86
CA ALA A 462 -0.67 8.56 -30.10
C ALA A 462 -0.20 9.46 -31.26
N LEU A 463 -0.39 8.93 -32.49
CA LEU A 463 -0.09 9.71 -33.70
C LEU A 463 -1.16 10.78 -33.95
N ASN A 464 -0.84 11.73 -34.83
CA ASN A 464 -1.77 12.76 -35.32
C ASN A 464 -2.47 13.57 -34.20
N LEU A 465 -1.75 13.85 -33.12
CA LEU A 465 -2.15 14.80 -32.10
C LEU A 465 -1.46 16.17 -32.33
N THR A 466 -2.20 17.24 -32.19
CA THR A 466 -1.63 18.60 -32.09
C THR A 466 -0.77 18.73 -30.82
N GLU A 467 0.06 19.74 -30.75
CA GLU A 467 0.92 19.96 -29.57
C GLU A 467 0.09 20.24 -28.31
N ASP A 468 -1.02 20.95 -28.42
CA ASP A 468 -1.91 21.25 -27.30
C ASP A 468 -2.67 20.02 -26.82
N GLU A 469 -3.22 19.20 -27.73
CA GLU A 469 -3.83 17.90 -27.37
C GLU A 469 -2.83 16.99 -26.67
N ARG A 470 -1.59 16.95 -27.13
CA ARG A 470 -0.52 16.16 -26.52
C ARG A 470 -0.20 16.62 -25.10
N LYS A 471 -0.13 17.94 -24.87
CA LYS A 471 0.08 18.54 -23.54
C LYS A 471 -1.09 18.23 -22.61
N GLN A 472 -2.33 18.40 -23.07
CA GLN A 472 -3.54 18.07 -22.29
C GLN A 472 -3.55 16.60 -21.87
N LYS A 473 -3.32 15.68 -22.81
CA LYS A 473 -3.30 14.24 -22.52
C LYS A 473 -2.14 13.83 -21.63
N ALA A 474 -1.00 14.51 -21.68
CA ALA A 474 0.12 14.29 -20.77
C ALA A 474 -0.21 14.69 -19.32
N ALA A 475 -1.11 15.67 -19.13
CA ALA A 475 -1.55 16.13 -17.80
C ALA A 475 -2.42 15.11 -17.05
N TYR A 476 -2.97 14.08 -17.72
CA TYR A 476 -3.78 13.05 -17.09
C TYR A 476 -2.98 12.07 -16.22
N ARG A 477 -1.67 12.24 -16.07
CA ARG A 477 -0.78 11.39 -15.28
C ARG A 477 -0.78 11.77 -13.80
N GLY A 478 -0.64 10.76 -12.93
CA GLY A 478 -0.60 10.94 -11.47
C GLY A 478 -1.96 11.24 -10.84
N GLY A 479 -2.01 11.42 -9.51
CA GLY A 479 -3.27 11.49 -8.75
C GLY A 479 -4.18 12.68 -9.12
N SER A 480 -3.62 13.87 -9.36
CA SER A 480 -4.36 15.04 -9.86
C SER A 480 -4.83 14.85 -11.30
N GLY A 481 -4.01 14.18 -12.12
CA GLY A 481 -4.33 13.86 -13.51
C GLY A 481 -5.51 12.90 -13.65
N TYR A 482 -5.68 11.97 -12.72
CA TYR A 482 -6.84 11.07 -12.72
C TYR A 482 -8.15 11.84 -12.50
N THR A 483 -8.13 12.82 -11.62
CA THR A 483 -9.30 13.70 -11.39
C THR A 483 -9.58 14.55 -12.61
N LEU A 484 -8.55 15.10 -13.24
CA LEU A 484 -8.67 15.88 -14.46
C LEU A 484 -9.29 15.06 -15.59
N LEU A 485 -8.75 13.87 -15.89
CA LEU A 485 -9.30 12.97 -16.91
C LEU A 485 -10.78 12.67 -16.67
N LYS A 486 -11.13 12.26 -15.44
CA LYS A 486 -12.54 11.99 -15.09
C LYS A 486 -13.44 13.20 -15.36
N ASN A 487 -13.02 14.40 -14.96
CA ASN A 487 -13.82 15.61 -15.14
C ASN A 487 -13.96 16.00 -16.62
N ASP A 488 -12.89 15.86 -17.40
CA ASP A 488 -12.92 16.11 -18.83
C ASP A 488 -13.86 15.13 -19.56
N VAL A 489 -13.84 13.84 -19.19
CA VAL A 489 -14.78 12.87 -19.75
C VAL A 489 -16.23 13.24 -19.39
N ILE A 490 -16.51 13.58 -18.13
CA ILE A 490 -17.86 13.99 -17.69
C ILE A 490 -18.32 15.24 -18.47
N ALA A 491 -17.43 16.18 -18.73
CA ALA A 491 -17.77 17.38 -19.52
C ALA A 491 -18.23 17.02 -20.95
N HIS A 492 -17.61 16.04 -21.60
CA HIS A 492 -18.05 15.57 -22.93
C HIS A 492 -19.38 14.76 -22.88
N LEU A 493 -19.67 14.10 -21.75
CA LEU A 493 -20.94 13.34 -21.60
C LEU A 493 -22.18 14.26 -21.56
N LYS A 494 -22.04 15.56 -21.42
CA LYS A 494 -23.16 16.53 -21.54
C LYS A 494 -23.76 16.54 -22.94
N ASP A 495 -22.94 16.25 -23.95
CA ASP A 495 -23.34 16.21 -25.36
C ASP A 495 -23.94 14.85 -25.79
N SER A 496 -24.18 13.96 -24.81
CA SER A 496 -24.78 12.66 -25.10
C SER A 496 -26.19 12.80 -25.67
N GLN A 497 -26.46 12.02 -26.73
CA GLN A 497 -27.81 11.88 -27.31
C GLN A 497 -28.81 11.25 -26.31
N TYR A 498 -28.31 10.54 -25.32
CA TYR A 498 -29.14 9.89 -24.29
C TYR A 498 -29.37 10.85 -23.14
N LYS A 499 -30.62 11.26 -22.96
CA LYS A 499 -31.02 12.19 -21.88
C LYS A 499 -30.70 11.63 -20.48
N SER A 500 -30.75 10.31 -20.32
CA SER A 500 -30.37 9.60 -19.09
C SER A 500 -28.92 9.87 -18.70
N VAL A 501 -28.01 10.09 -19.65
CA VAL A 501 -26.58 10.34 -19.47
C VAL A 501 -26.30 11.85 -19.41
N SER A 502 -26.77 12.63 -20.41
CA SER A 502 -26.48 14.07 -20.48
C SER A 502 -26.97 14.84 -19.26
N GLN A 503 -28.16 14.52 -18.74
CA GLN A 503 -28.68 15.19 -17.55
C GLN A 503 -27.84 14.94 -16.31
N VAL A 504 -27.37 13.70 -16.08
CA VAL A 504 -26.45 13.38 -14.97
C VAL A 504 -25.14 14.14 -15.08
N ALA A 505 -24.58 14.25 -16.28
CA ALA A 505 -23.35 15.01 -16.51
C ALA A 505 -23.50 16.50 -16.16
N ILE A 506 -24.62 17.11 -16.58
CA ILE A 506 -24.97 18.50 -16.26
C ILE A 506 -25.12 18.70 -14.74
N ASP A 507 -25.86 17.80 -14.07
CA ASP A 507 -26.10 17.88 -12.62
C ASP A 507 -24.81 17.73 -11.80
N LEU A 508 -23.84 16.96 -12.31
CA LEU A 508 -22.54 16.78 -11.67
C LEU A 508 -21.68 18.04 -11.78
N GLU A 509 -21.74 18.76 -12.90
CA GLU A 509 -21.01 20.01 -13.07
C GLU A 509 -21.54 21.13 -12.16
N LEU A 510 -22.86 21.24 -12.03
CA LEU A 510 -23.52 22.22 -11.17
C LEU A 510 -23.29 21.95 -9.66
N SER A 511 -22.83 20.74 -9.30
CA SER A 511 -22.60 20.31 -7.92
C SER A 511 -21.16 20.49 -7.44
N ASN A 512 -20.20 20.78 -8.36
CA ASN A 512 -18.78 21.03 -8.09
C ASN A 512 -18.52 22.51 -7.89
#